data_5db62f5dba11b616ddbe2477b394c862
#
_entry.id   5db62f5dba11b616ddbe2477b394c862
#
_cell.length_a   1.000
_cell.length_b   1.000
_cell.length_c   1.000
_cell.angle_alpha   90.00
_cell.angle_beta   90.00
_cell.angle_gamma   90.00
#
_symmetry.space_group_name_H-M   'P 1'
#
loop_
_entity.id
_entity.type
_entity.pdbx_description
1 polymer ?
#
loop_
_entity_poly.entity_id
_entity_poly.type
_entity_poly.pdbx_seq_one_letter_code
_entity_poly.pdbx_strand_id
1 'polypeptide(L)'
;SSLIIVEENLGETLPVVNGRLQCCSPQDDSIALRRAIEFWGTRFAARFNPTGPNDVGKHYLFYYLYGVERAGRLSGRRFFGDHDWYREGVDYLLQRQQPVSGAWVGASQIAEAQGEIATSFALLFLSKGRWPVVAAKYEYGTDRQWDQNPKGLHQLVRATEKRWDQKLTWQT
;
A
#
# COMPACT_ATOMS: atom_id res chain seq x y z
N SER A 1 -3.62 -8.22 3.20
CA SER A 1 -4.01 -7.32 4.32
C SER A 1 -4.29 -8.07 5.63
N SER A 2 -4.96 -9.22 5.60
CA SER A 2 -5.30 -9.96 6.83
C SER A 2 -4.07 -10.36 7.67
N LEU A 3 -3.01 -10.87 7.03
CA LEU A 3 -1.75 -11.20 7.72
C LEU A 3 -1.15 -9.99 8.42
N ILE A 4 -1.17 -8.83 7.77
CA ILE A 4 -0.63 -7.58 8.34
C ILE A 4 -1.42 -7.17 9.57
N ILE A 5 -2.76 -7.22 9.48
CA ILE A 5 -3.64 -6.89 10.62
C ILE A 5 -3.39 -7.84 11.79
N VAL A 6 -3.23 -9.14 11.51
CA VAL A 6 -2.92 -10.12 12.56
C VAL A 6 -1.58 -9.82 13.21
N GLU A 7 -0.53 -9.56 12.45
CA GLU A 7 0.78 -9.21 12.99
C GLU A 7 0.76 -7.91 13.78
N GLU A 8 0.03 -6.89 13.31
CA GLU A 8 -0.13 -5.64 14.06
C GLU A 8 -0.83 -5.82 15.41
N ASN A 9 -1.79 -6.74 15.48
CA ASN A 9 -2.53 -7.01 16.72
C ASN A 9 -1.79 -7.99 17.65
N LEU A 10 -0.96 -8.88 17.09
CA LEU A 10 -0.13 -9.83 17.86
C LEU A 10 1.28 -9.28 18.12
N GLY A 11 1.68 -8.26 17.39
CA GLY A 11 3.02 -7.68 17.44
C GLY A 11 3.32 -7.05 18.80
N GLU A 12 4.52 -7.34 19.27
CA GLU A 12 5.06 -6.78 20.51
C GLU A 12 5.12 -5.26 20.43
N THR A 13 4.91 -4.62 21.56
CA THR A 13 5.16 -3.19 21.72
C THR A 13 6.61 -2.90 21.37
N LEU A 14 6.85 -1.81 20.62
CA LEU A 14 8.19 -1.35 20.28
C LEU A 14 9.11 -1.42 21.51
N PRO A 15 10.26 -2.09 21.40
CA PRO A 15 11.16 -2.25 22.54
C PRO A 15 11.66 -0.89 23.02
N VAL A 16 11.55 -0.66 24.32
CA VAL A 16 12.13 0.50 24.99
C VAL A 16 13.40 0.04 25.67
N VAL A 17 14.55 0.45 25.16
CA VAL A 17 15.86 0.15 25.75
C VAL A 17 16.41 1.44 26.35
N ASN A 18 16.73 1.41 27.65
CA ASN A 18 17.25 2.59 28.38
C ASN A 18 16.36 3.85 28.26
N GLY A 19 15.04 3.69 28.26
CA GLY A 19 14.10 4.80 28.15
C GLY A 19 13.99 5.39 26.73
N ARG A 20 14.67 4.81 25.74
CA ARG A 20 14.59 5.21 24.34
C ARG A 20 13.83 4.18 23.51
N LEU A 21 12.87 4.66 22.74
CA LEU A 21 12.18 3.82 21.76
C LEU A 21 13.13 3.40 20.66
N GLN A 22 13.28 2.10 20.43
CA GLN A 22 14.00 1.58 19.27
C GLN A 22 13.09 1.55 18.03
N CYS A 23 12.70 2.72 17.57
CA CYS A 23 11.86 2.84 16.37
C CYS A 23 12.57 2.45 15.06
N CYS A 24 13.89 2.35 15.09
CA CYS A 24 14.72 2.03 13.91
C CYS A 24 15.30 0.62 13.93
N SER A 25 14.96 -0.21 14.93
CA SER A 25 15.35 -1.62 14.90
C SER A 25 14.62 -2.31 13.75
N PRO A 26 15.31 -3.15 12.96
CA PRO A 26 14.65 -4.01 12.00
C PRO A 26 13.66 -4.90 12.75
N GLN A 27 12.37 -4.59 12.67
CA GLN A 27 11.35 -5.58 13.04
C GLN A 27 11.18 -6.47 11.83
N ASP A 28 11.70 -7.68 11.93
CA ASP A 28 11.52 -8.66 10.88
C ASP A 28 10.03 -9.00 10.77
N ASP A 29 9.52 -8.92 9.55
CA ASP A 29 8.22 -9.51 9.24
C ASP A 29 8.24 -10.99 9.58
N SER A 30 7.11 -11.54 9.98
CA SER A 30 6.99 -13.01 10.05
C SER A 30 7.37 -13.61 8.70
N ILE A 31 7.86 -14.84 8.74
CA ILE A 31 8.23 -15.59 7.52
C ILE A 31 7.04 -15.62 6.54
N ALA A 32 5.83 -15.74 7.05
CA ALA A 32 4.61 -15.79 6.24
C ALA A 32 4.36 -14.45 5.53
N LEU A 33 4.46 -13.34 6.25
CA LEU A 33 4.26 -12.01 5.67
C LEU A 33 5.35 -11.66 4.66
N ARG A 34 6.61 -11.93 4.99
CA ARG A 34 7.73 -11.69 4.08
C ARG A 34 7.55 -12.46 2.76
N ARG A 35 7.26 -13.76 2.82
CA ARG A 35 7.00 -14.58 1.63
C ARG A 35 5.81 -14.08 0.82
N ALA A 36 4.75 -13.63 1.47
CA ALA A 36 3.57 -13.08 0.79
C ALA A 36 3.92 -11.78 0.05
N ILE A 37 4.70 -10.90 0.66
CA ILE A 37 5.15 -9.64 0.05
C ILE A 37 6.11 -9.91 -1.11
N GLU A 38 7.07 -10.81 -0.95
CA GLU A 38 7.99 -11.24 -2.01
C GLU A 38 7.23 -11.83 -3.19
N PHE A 39 6.33 -12.79 -2.93
CA PHE A 39 5.47 -13.38 -3.96
C PHE A 39 4.65 -12.31 -4.70
N TRP A 40 4.10 -11.36 -3.98
CA TRP A 40 3.33 -10.29 -4.59
C TRP A 40 4.20 -9.31 -5.36
N GLY A 41 5.38 -8.97 -4.86
CA GLY A 41 6.34 -8.11 -5.54
C GLY A 41 6.77 -8.63 -6.91
N THR A 42 6.88 -9.96 -7.07
CA THR A 42 7.21 -10.58 -8.38
C THR A 42 6.04 -10.62 -9.37
N ARG A 43 4.81 -10.33 -8.93
CA ARG A 43 3.59 -10.47 -9.73
C ARG A 43 2.77 -9.20 -9.83
N PHE A 44 3.15 -8.16 -9.10
CA PHE A 44 2.41 -6.91 -9.11
C PHE A 44 2.32 -6.34 -10.53
N ALA A 45 1.12 -5.86 -10.87
CA ALA A 45 0.90 -5.09 -12.08
C ALA A 45 -0.24 -4.08 -11.84
N ALA A 46 -0.04 -2.81 -12.18
CA ALA A 46 -1.07 -1.79 -12.05
C ALA A 46 -2.14 -1.88 -13.15
N ARG A 47 -1.85 -2.55 -14.27
CA ARG A 47 -2.69 -2.56 -15.48
C ARG A 47 -3.59 -3.77 -15.63
N PHE A 48 -3.37 -4.80 -14.84
CA PHE A 48 -4.18 -6.03 -14.82
C PHE A 48 -4.09 -6.71 -13.45
N ASN A 49 -5.13 -7.46 -13.11
CA ASN A 49 -5.13 -8.31 -11.93
C ASN A 49 -4.36 -9.61 -12.25
N PRO A 50 -3.24 -9.93 -11.57
CA PRO A 50 -2.37 -11.05 -11.92
C PRO A 50 -2.94 -12.43 -11.50
N THR A 51 -4.22 -12.70 -11.74
CA THR A 51 -4.93 -13.89 -11.25
C THR A 51 -5.06 -15.03 -12.25
N GLY A 52 -4.36 -15.03 -13.38
CA GLY A 52 -4.38 -16.19 -14.26
C GLY A 52 -4.22 -15.92 -15.75
N PRO A 53 -4.20 -16.97 -16.58
CA PRO A 53 -4.13 -16.86 -18.01
C PRO A 53 -5.47 -16.36 -18.59
N ASN A 54 -5.39 -15.67 -19.72
CA ASN A 54 -6.52 -15.34 -20.59
C ASN A 54 -7.55 -14.36 -20.04
N ASP A 55 -7.35 -13.07 -20.23
CA ASP A 55 -8.30 -11.95 -20.03
C ASP A 55 -8.97 -11.82 -18.65
N VAL A 56 -8.86 -12.82 -17.80
CA VAL A 56 -9.36 -12.76 -16.41
C VAL A 56 -8.65 -11.65 -15.63
N GLY A 57 -7.43 -11.30 -16.01
CA GLY A 57 -6.68 -10.20 -15.43
C GLY A 57 -7.30 -8.81 -15.63
N LYS A 58 -8.26 -8.66 -16.54
CA LYS A 58 -9.06 -7.42 -16.67
C LYS A 58 -10.25 -7.38 -15.72
N HIS A 59 -10.62 -8.52 -15.17
CA HIS A 59 -11.73 -8.63 -14.24
C HIS A 59 -11.30 -8.19 -12.86
N TYR A 60 -12.14 -7.45 -12.19
CA TYR A 60 -11.92 -6.97 -10.82
C TYR A 60 -10.62 -6.18 -10.63
N LEU A 61 -10.19 -5.44 -11.67
CA LEU A 61 -8.94 -4.69 -11.61
C LEU A 61 -9.00 -3.57 -10.56
N PHE A 62 -10.09 -2.83 -10.49
CA PHE A 62 -10.25 -1.75 -9.51
C PHE A 62 -10.35 -2.30 -8.08
N TYR A 63 -11.05 -3.41 -7.90
CA TYR A 63 -11.06 -4.12 -6.62
C TYR A 63 -9.69 -4.64 -6.22
N TYR A 64 -8.93 -5.17 -7.18
CA TYR A 64 -7.55 -5.59 -6.95
C TYR A 64 -6.66 -4.41 -6.54
N LEU A 65 -6.74 -3.29 -7.25
CA LEU A 65 -5.99 -2.07 -6.90
C LEU A 65 -6.35 -1.58 -5.50
N TYR A 66 -7.62 -1.58 -5.13
CA TYR A 66 -8.03 -1.30 -3.76
C TYR A 66 -7.40 -2.26 -2.74
N GLY A 67 -7.31 -3.55 -3.05
CA GLY A 67 -6.61 -4.54 -2.24
C GLY A 67 -5.11 -4.25 -2.10
N VAL A 68 -4.47 -3.79 -3.18
CA VAL A 68 -3.07 -3.32 -3.19
C VAL A 68 -2.89 -2.11 -2.27
N GLU A 69 -3.76 -1.11 -2.39
CA GLU A 69 -3.72 0.09 -1.55
C GLU A 69 -3.81 -0.28 -0.06
N ARG A 70 -4.78 -1.13 0.29
CA ARG A 70 -4.91 -1.59 1.67
C ARG A 70 -3.67 -2.33 2.18
N ALA A 71 -3.08 -3.18 1.35
CA ALA A 71 -1.86 -3.89 1.73
C ALA A 71 -0.66 -2.94 1.89
N GLY A 72 -0.48 -2.01 0.96
CA GLY A 72 0.58 -1.00 1.02
C GLY A 72 0.46 -0.10 2.25
N ARG A 73 -0.74 0.41 2.52
CA ARG A 73 -1.02 1.24 3.70
C ARG A 73 -0.77 0.50 5.02
N LEU A 74 -1.39 -0.67 5.17
CA LEU A 74 -1.28 -1.44 6.41
C LEU A 74 0.15 -1.92 6.66
N SER A 75 0.92 -2.24 5.62
CA SER A 75 2.32 -2.64 5.78
C SER A 75 3.28 -1.44 5.91
N GLY A 76 2.82 -0.22 5.67
CA GLY A 76 3.67 0.97 5.62
C GLY A 76 4.74 0.92 4.52
N ARG A 77 4.54 0.10 3.49
CA ARG A 77 5.53 -0.12 2.42
C ARG A 77 5.19 0.72 1.20
N ARG A 78 6.19 1.42 0.69
CA ARG A 78 6.12 2.13 -0.58
C ARG A 78 6.29 1.19 -1.77
N PHE A 79 7.08 0.14 -1.62
CA PHE A 79 7.41 -0.77 -2.71
C PHE A 79 6.94 -2.20 -2.43
N PHE A 80 6.46 -2.87 -3.48
CA PHE A 80 6.32 -4.32 -3.54
C PHE A 80 7.28 -4.84 -4.63
N GLY A 81 8.35 -5.52 -4.24
CA GLY A 81 9.46 -5.79 -5.13
C GLY A 81 10.05 -4.47 -5.65
N ASP A 82 10.14 -4.32 -6.97
CA ASP A 82 10.66 -3.11 -7.62
C ASP A 82 9.57 -2.08 -7.98
N HIS A 83 8.32 -2.37 -7.62
CA HIS A 83 7.17 -1.57 -8.00
C HIS A 83 6.81 -0.53 -6.93
N ASP A 84 6.82 0.75 -7.28
CA ASP A 84 6.14 1.81 -6.53
C ASP A 84 4.63 1.68 -6.82
N TRP A 85 3.99 0.80 -6.05
CA TRP A 85 2.62 0.37 -6.28
C TRP A 85 1.62 1.52 -6.34
N TYR A 86 1.84 2.57 -5.53
CA TYR A 86 0.93 3.70 -5.50
C TYR A 86 1.10 4.58 -6.74
N ARG A 87 2.34 4.93 -7.08
CA ARG A 87 2.64 5.74 -8.26
C ARG A 87 2.17 5.07 -9.54
N GLU A 88 2.50 3.79 -9.72
CA GLU A 88 2.07 3.03 -10.90
C GLU A 88 0.54 2.94 -11.00
N GLY A 89 -0.14 2.74 -9.86
CA GLY A 89 -1.60 2.71 -9.81
C GLY A 89 -2.24 4.06 -10.11
N VAL A 90 -1.69 5.15 -9.56
CA VAL A 90 -2.15 6.53 -9.87
C VAL A 90 -1.98 6.83 -11.35
N ASP A 91 -0.81 6.57 -11.92
CA ASP A 91 -0.53 6.81 -13.34
C ASP A 91 -1.51 6.04 -14.24
N TYR A 92 -1.80 4.79 -13.88
CA TYR A 92 -2.80 4.00 -14.60
C TYR A 92 -4.22 4.57 -14.47
N LEU A 93 -4.64 4.93 -13.27
CA LEU A 93 -5.99 5.45 -13.03
C LEU A 93 -6.21 6.79 -13.74
N LEU A 94 -5.23 7.71 -13.70
CA LEU A 94 -5.32 9.00 -14.40
C LEU A 94 -5.45 8.82 -15.92
N GLN A 95 -4.74 7.86 -16.51
CA GLN A 95 -4.85 7.56 -17.94
C GLN A 95 -6.19 6.94 -18.33
N ARG A 96 -6.93 6.36 -17.37
CA ARG A 96 -8.19 5.65 -17.63
C ARG A 96 -9.43 6.41 -17.21
N GLN A 97 -9.28 7.54 -16.56
CA GLN A 97 -10.40 8.40 -16.21
C GLN A 97 -11.12 8.90 -17.47
N GLN A 98 -12.42 8.76 -17.51
CA GLN A 98 -13.22 9.27 -18.63
C GLN A 98 -13.24 10.80 -18.61
N PRO A 99 -12.84 11.47 -19.69
CA PRO A 99 -12.64 12.94 -19.66
C PRO A 99 -13.95 13.72 -19.49
N VAL A 100 -15.08 13.16 -19.91
CA VAL A 100 -16.38 13.86 -19.84
C VAL A 100 -17.07 13.63 -18.51
N SER A 101 -17.15 12.36 -18.07
CA SER A 101 -17.88 12.01 -16.86
C SER A 101 -17.03 12.07 -15.60
N GLY A 102 -15.70 12.04 -15.73
CA GLY A 102 -14.76 11.89 -14.60
C GLY A 102 -14.78 10.51 -13.96
N ALA A 103 -15.59 9.58 -14.46
CA ALA A 103 -15.76 8.24 -13.92
C ALA A 103 -14.70 7.25 -14.44
N TRP A 104 -14.62 6.10 -13.79
CA TRP A 104 -13.90 4.92 -14.27
C TRP A 104 -14.88 3.81 -14.58
N VAL A 105 -14.55 2.99 -15.57
CA VAL A 105 -15.31 1.82 -15.97
C VAL A 105 -14.36 0.67 -16.19
N GLY A 106 -14.66 -0.48 -15.60
CA GLY A 106 -13.88 -1.70 -15.79
C GLY A 106 -14.07 -2.33 -17.17
N ALA A 107 -13.11 -3.12 -17.59
CA ALA A 107 -13.14 -3.76 -18.90
C ALA A 107 -14.02 -5.03 -18.95
N SER A 108 -14.57 -5.48 -17.83
CA SER A 108 -15.37 -6.71 -17.76
C SER A 108 -16.85 -6.42 -17.79
N GLN A 109 -17.63 -7.40 -18.25
CA GLN A 109 -19.10 -7.36 -18.19
C GLN A 109 -19.67 -7.66 -16.78
N ILE A 110 -18.81 -7.72 -15.77
CA ILE A 110 -19.15 -8.02 -14.39
C ILE A 110 -19.23 -6.68 -13.61
N ALA A 111 -19.41 -6.71 -12.31
CA ALA A 111 -19.69 -5.57 -11.43
C ALA A 111 -18.92 -4.27 -11.73
N GLU A 112 -17.64 -4.36 -12.15
CA GLU A 112 -16.83 -3.18 -12.50
C GLU A 112 -17.18 -2.52 -13.85
N ALA A 113 -18.02 -3.15 -14.66
CA ALA A 113 -18.60 -2.49 -15.83
C ALA A 113 -19.60 -1.38 -15.42
N GLN A 114 -20.10 -1.44 -14.21
CA GLN A 114 -20.86 -0.36 -13.61
C GLN A 114 -19.91 0.75 -13.16
N GLY A 115 -20.06 1.93 -13.75
CA GLY A 115 -19.18 3.07 -13.49
C GLY A 115 -19.12 3.45 -12.02
N GLU A 116 -20.20 3.28 -11.28
CA GLU A 116 -20.27 3.57 -9.84
C GLU A 116 -19.32 2.71 -9.04
N ILE A 117 -19.24 1.41 -9.33
CA ILE A 117 -18.39 0.46 -8.59
C ILE A 117 -16.92 0.71 -8.92
N ALA A 118 -16.57 0.81 -10.20
CA ALA A 118 -15.20 1.07 -10.61
C ALA A 118 -14.71 2.44 -10.09
N THR A 119 -15.56 3.47 -10.17
CA THR A 119 -15.24 4.81 -9.67
C THR A 119 -15.05 4.80 -8.15
N SER A 120 -15.88 4.09 -7.40
CA SER A 120 -15.74 3.99 -5.95
C SER A 120 -14.41 3.37 -5.55
N PHE A 121 -13.99 2.27 -6.19
CA PHE A 121 -12.68 1.66 -5.91
C PHE A 121 -11.52 2.54 -6.36
N ALA A 122 -11.64 3.22 -7.51
CA ALA A 122 -10.62 4.17 -7.96
C ALA A 122 -10.44 5.33 -6.95
N LEU A 123 -11.55 5.89 -6.46
CA LEU A 123 -11.51 6.95 -5.45
C LEU A 123 -10.94 6.47 -4.12
N LEU A 124 -11.27 5.25 -3.69
CA LEU A 124 -10.70 4.65 -2.49
C LEU A 124 -9.18 4.49 -2.62
N PHE A 125 -8.70 4.02 -3.78
CA PHE A 125 -7.26 3.93 -4.05
C PHE A 125 -6.60 5.32 -4.00
N LEU A 126 -7.17 6.31 -4.71
CA LEU A 126 -6.63 7.65 -4.81
C LEU A 126 -6.72 8.44 -3.49
N SER A 127 -7.64 8.05 -2.58
CA SER A 127 -7.84 8.72 -1.29
C SER A 127 -6.61 8.66 -0.38
N LYS A 128 -5.67 7.75 -0.62
CA LYS A 128 -4.38 7.72 0.08
C LYS A 128 -3.68 9.08 0.00
N GLY A 129 -3.75 9.76 -1.14
CA GLY A 129 -3.10 11.06 -1.34
C GLY A 129 -3.74 12.25 -0.61
N ARG A 130 -4.81 12.03 0.18
CA ARG A 130 -5.54 13.11 0.87
C ARG A 130 -5.29 13.20 2.38
N TRP A 131 -4.33 12.48 2.87
CA TRP A 131 -4.05 12.47 4.29
C TRP A 131 -3.23 13.69 4.71
N PRO A 132 -3.55 14.34 5.86
CA PRO A 132 -2.99 15.63 6.22
C PRO A 132 -1.52 15.58 6.63
N VAL A 133 -1.03 14.44 7.10
CA VAL A 133 0.37 14.27 7.48
C VAL A 133 1.10 13.49 6.41
N VAL A 134 2.12 14.10 5.83
CA VAL A 134 3.02 13.45 4.87
C VAL A 134 4.35 13.14 5.58
N ALA A 135 4.72 11.88 5.60
CA ALA A 135 6.02 11.43 6.09
C ALA A 135 6.80 10.85 4.91
N ALA A 136 7.98 11.37 4.63
CA ALA A 136 8.79 10.94 3.50
C ALA A 136 10.21 10.58 3.94
N LYS A 137 10.80 9.59 3.27
CA LYS A 137 12.22 9.33 3.33
C LYS A 137 12.91 10.07 2.19
N TYR A 138 14.08 10.63 2.48
CA TYR A 138 14.91 11.22 1.44
C TYR A 138 15.49 10.11 0.55
N GLU A 139 15.17 10.14 -0.72
CA GLU A 139 15.66 9.20 -1.72
C GLU A 139 17.04 9.66 -2.22
N TYR A 140 18.07 8.83 -2.00
CA TYR A 140 19.42 9.09 -2.46
C TYR A 140 20.04 7.83 -3.07
N GLY A 141 20.91 8.03 -4.05
CA GLY A 141 21.53 6.92 -4.77
C GLY A 141 20.56 6.20 -5.72
N THR A 142 21.07 5.14 -6.35
CA THR A 142 20.33 4.39 -7.38
C THR A 142 19.90 3.00 -6.93
N ASP A 143 20.40 2.54 -5.79
CA ASP A 143 20.32 1.15 -5.32
C ASP A 143 19.37 0.93 -4.12
N ARG A 144 18.54 1.92 -3.79
CA ARG A 144 17.63 1.91 -2.64
C ARG A 144 18.29 1.70 -1.27
N GLN A 145 19.58 1.99 -1.11
CA GLN A 145 20.22 1.95 0.19
C GLN A 145 19.54 2.85 1.22
N TRP A 146 18.84 3.89 0.76
CA TRP A 146 18.03 4.77 1.61
C TRP A 146 16.79 4.08 2.23
N ASP A 147 16.35 2.92 1.72
CA ASP A 147 15.15 2.20 2.19
C ASP A 147 15.48 0.87 2.90
N GLN A 148 16.59 0.79 3.59
CA GLN A 148 17.00 -0.41 4.35
C GLN A 148 15.99 -0.79 5.45
N ASN A 149 15.21 0.16 5.95
CA ASN A 149 14.09 -0.10 6.84
C ASN A 149 12.76 0.37 6.22
N PRO A 150 12.11 -0.45 5.41
CA PRO A 150 10.86 -0.09 4.74
C PRO A 150 9.73 0.31 5.69
N LYS A 151 9.73 -0.21 6.92
CA LYS A 151 8.73 0.10 7.96
C LYS A 151 9.11 1.28 8.85
N GLY A 152 10.28 1.89 8.67
CA GLY A 152 10.80 2.91 9.60
C GLY A 152 9.85 4.07 9.84
N LEU A 153 9.22 4.60 8.78
CA LEU A 153 8.22 5.68 8.92
C LEU A 153 6.97 5.23 9.67
N HIS A 154 6.45 4.05 9.37
CA HIS A 154 5.30 3.48 10.07
C HIS A 154 5.59 3.30 11.57
N GLN A 155 6.75 2.76 11.90
CA GLN A 155 7.18 2.59 13.29
C GLN A 155 7.34 3.94 14.02
N LEU A 156 7.91 4.94 13.34
CA LEU A 156 8.06 6.29 13.88
C LEU A 156 6.69 6.90 14.19
N VAL A 157 5.74 6.82 13.25
CA VAL A 157 4.40 7.35 13.46
C VAL A 157 3.70 6.64 14.62
N ARG A 158 3.75 5.30 14.68
CA ARG A 158 3.16 4.56 15.82
C ARG A 158 3.79 4.92 17.16
N ALA A 159 5.11 5.11 17.20
CA ALA A 159 5.78 5.57 18.42
C ALA A 159 5.30 6.96 18.84
N THR A 160 5.11 7.86 17.87
CA THR A 160 4.59 9.21 18.10
C THR A 160 3.14 9.18 18.59
N GLU A 161 2.28 8.40 17.93
CA GLU A 161 0.88 8.19 18.35
C GLU A 161 0.79 7.71 19.80
N LYS A 162 1.61 6.72 20.15
CA LYS A 162 1.67 6.20 21.52
C LYS A 162 2.13 7.24 22.53
N ARG A 163 3.12 8.06 22.15
CA ARG A 163 3.65 9.11 23.04
C ARG A 163 2.67 10.26 23.25
N TRP A 164 1.90 10.59 22.23
CA TRP A 164 0.95 11.70 22.27
C TRP A 164 -0.46 11.27 22.67
N ASP A 165 -0.69 9.97 22.79
CA ASP A 165 -2.02 9.36 22.98
C ASP A 165 -3.05 9.85 21.96
N GLN A 166 -2.58 10.03 20.73
CA GLN A 166 -3.38 10.57 19.62
C GLN A 166 -3.07 9.82 18.32
N LYS A 167 -4.13 9.40 17.63
CA LYS A 167 -4.00 8.82 16.28
C LYS A 167 -3.65 9.89 15.26
N LEU A 168 -2.67 9.60 14.42
CA LEU A 168 -2.27 10.46 13.32
C LEU A 168 -2.79 9.91 11.99
N THR A 169 -3.37 10.78 11.20
CA THR A 169 -3.75 10.46 9.82
C THR A 169 -2.59 10.83 8.90
N TRP A 170 -1.87 9.85 8.41
CA TRP A 170 -0.62 10.06 7.68
C TRP A 170 -0.48 9.21 6.43
N GLN A 171 0.44 9.60 5.55
CA GLN A 171 0.79 8.92 4.31
C GLN A 171 2.30 8.97 4.05
N THR A 172 2.78 8.04 3.26
CA THR A 172 4.16 8.00 2.72
C THR A 172 4.18 8.39 1.27
#